data_09fefa1db730d825acb897fa71ae82ea
#
_entry.id   09fefa1db730d825acb897fa71ae82ea
#
_cell.length_a   1.000
_cell.length_b   1.000
_cell.length_c   1.000
_cell.angle_alpha   90.00
_cell.angle_beta   90.00
_cell.angle_gamma   90.00
#
_symmetry.space_group_name_H-M   'P 1'
#
loop_
_entity.id
_entity.type
_entity.pdbx_description
1 polymer ?
#
loop_
_entity_poly.entity_id
_entity_poly.type
_entity_poly.pdbx_seq_one_letter_code
_entity_poly.pdbx_strand_id
1 'polypeptide(L)'
;MSIKDKRSIETLSRNRALKAQQKKMNQAVENTIHFNQSLRPQPRRIDLVPRTRNQERLVMALQDPDADIVVTVGPAGTGKTYLAMLAAIRALREGSCDRIVMTRPAVGVEGESHGFLPGNLFAKMEPWTRPLLDVMREYYRPADILAMIEDQVVEISPLAYMRGRTFKNSWIIADEMQNATPAQVKMLMTRIGSGSRIVITGDIEQADRKTSLNGLMDLCERLQAQPVKGIAVCALESRDVQRHSIIGSVLKLYAD
;
A
#
# COMPACT_ATOMS: atom_id res chain seq x y z
N MET A 1 -63.19 -6.52 -39.88
CA MET A 1 -62.05 -6.26 -38.99
C MET A 1 -61.58 -4.84 -39.23
N SER A 2 -61.77 -3.97 -38.22
CA SER A 2 -61.55 -2.52 -38.37
C SER A 2 -60.07 -2.20 -38.48
N ILE A 3 -59.72 -1.11 -39.19
CA ILE A 3 -58.33 -0.61 -39.33
C ILE A 3 -57.70 -0.35 -37.95
N LYS A 4 -58.50 -0.03 -36.91
CA LYS A 4 -58.01 0.12 -35.53
C LYS A 4 -57.52 -1.19 -34.89
N ASP A 5 -58.19 -2.32 -35.23
CA ASP A 5 -57.80 -3.64 -34.67
C ASP A 5 -56.46 -4.12 -35.25
N LYS A 6 -56.19 -3.88 -36.54
CA LYS A 6 -54.91 -4.23 -37.16
C LYS A 6 -53.74 -3.44 -36.54
N ARG A 7 -53.90 -2.12 -36.30
CA ARG A 7 -52.84 -1.29 -35.64
C ARG A 7 -52.55 -1.72 -34.20
N SER A 8 -53.58 -2.13 -33.46
CA SER A 8 -53.41 -2.64 -32.09
C SER A 8 -52.62 -3.96 -32.07
N ILE A 9 -52.91 -4.87 -32.99
CA ILE A 9 -52.19 -6.16 -33.10
C ILE A 9 -50.73 -5.97 -33.51
N GLU A 10 -50.45 -5.08 -34.45
CA GLU A 10 -49.07 -4.75 -34.88
C GLU A 10 -48.26 -4.12 -33.75
N THR A 11 -48.89 -3.21 -32.99
CA THR A 11 -48.21 -2.56 -31.81
C THR A 11 -47.90 -3.58 -30.73
N LEU A 12 -48.79 -4.51 -30.43
CA LEU A 12 -48.60 -5.59 -29.47
C LEU A 12 -47.52 -6.57 -29.89
N SER A 13 -47.46 -6.92 -31.18
CA SER A 13 -46.43 -7.80 -31.72
C SER A 13 -45.04 -7.14 -31.68
N ARG A 14 -44.97 -5.85 -32.04
CA ARG A 14 -43.75 -5.05 -31.97
C ARG A 14 -43.20 -4.92 -30.53
N ASN A 15 -44.12 -4.68 -29.56
CA ASN A 15 -43.74 -4.61 -28.12
C ASN A 15 -43.26 -5.96 -27.57
N ARG A 16 -43.86 -7.08 -28.04
CA ARG A 16 -43.40 -8.43 -27.69
C ARG A 16 -42.01 -8.72 -28.26
N ALA A 17 -41.74 -8.34 -29.52
CA ALA A 17 -40.44 -8.48 -30.14
C ALA A 17 -39.38 -7.65 -29.43
N LEU A 18 -39.65 -6.41 -29.09
CA LEU A 18 -38.76 -5.53 -28.33
C LEU A 18 -38.42 -6.11 -26.94
N LYS A 19 -39.43 -6.59 -26.21
CA LYS A 19 -39.20 -7.25 -24.90
C LYS A 19 -38.35 -8.52 -25.01
N ALA A 20 -38.56 -9.32 -26.05
CA ALA A 20 -37.78 -10.52 -26.31
C ALA A 20 -36.32 -10.17 -26.65
N GLN A 21 -36.10 -9.10 -27.43
CA GLN A 21 -34.76 -8.61 -27.79
C GLN A 21 -34.02 -8.06 -26.56
N GLN A 22 -34.72 -7.28 -25.73
CA GLN A 22 -34.17 -6.78 -24.45
C GLN A 22 -33.78 -7.92 -23.52
N LYS A 23 -34.62 -8.97 -23.40
CA LYS A 23 -34.32 -10.14 -22.57
C LYS A 23 -33.08 -10.91 -23.09
N LYS A 24 -32.94 -11.08 -24.40
CA LYS A 24 -31.75 -11.70 -25.01
C LYS A 24 -30.48 -10.86 -24.76
N MET A 25 -30.58 -9.54 -24.85
CA MET A 25 -29.47 -8.64 -24.62
C MET A 25 -29.03 -8.66 -23.14
N ASN A 26 -29.99 -8.62 -22.20
CA ASN A 26 -29.68 -8.74 -20.77
C ASN A 26 -29.00 -10.08 -20.45
N GLN A 27 -29.49 -11.17 -21.03
CA GLN A 27 -28.90 -12.50 -20.84
C GLN A 27 -27.51 -12.63 -21.42
N ALA A 28 -27.24 -11.97 -22.56
CA ALA A 28 -25.90 -11.89 -23.14
C ALA A 28 -24.94 -11.08 -22.26
N VAL A 29 -25.42 -9.97 -21.68
CA VAL A 29 -24.65 -9.15 -20.73
C VAL A 29 -24.35 -9.96 -19.46
N GLU A 30 -25.34 -10.63 -18.86
CA GLU A 30 -25.14 -11.50 -17.71
C GLU A 30 -24.14 -12.62 -17.99
N ASN A 31 -24.27 -13.30 -19.13
CA ASN A 31 -23.32 -14.35 -19.54
C ASN A 31 -21.91 -13.80 -19.73
N THR A 32 -21.76 -12.59 -20.27
CA THR A 32 -20.46 -11.93 -20.43
C THR A 32 -19.85 -11.56 -19.09
N ILE A 33 -20.68 -11.10 -18.13
CA ILE A 33 -20.25 -10.82 -16.76
C ILE A 33 -19.81 -12.12 -16.06
N HIS A 34 -20.58 -13.18 -16.17
CA HIS A 34 -20.22 -14.49 -15.61
C HIS A 34 -18.97 -15.09 -16.24
N PHE A 35 -18.81 -14.97 -17.56
CA PHE A 35 -17.62 -15.41 -18.26
C PHE A 35 -16.39 -14.63 -17.81
N ASN A 36 -16.47 -13.31 -17.68
CA ASN A 36 -15.39 -12.47 -17.16
C ASN A 36 -15.08 -12.76 -15.68
N GLN A 37 -16.07 -13.17 -14.88
CA GLN A 37 -15.85 -13.58 -13.48
C GLN A 37 -15.17 -14.93 -13.40
N SER A 38 -15.48 -15.89 -14.28
CA SER A 38 -14.83 -17.21 -14.32
C SER A 38 -13.38 -17.16 -14.82
N LEU A 39 -13.04 -16.16 -15.62
CA LEU A 39 -11.66 -15.90 -16.06
C LEU A 39 -10.83 -15.08 -15.07
N ARG A 40 -11.42 -14.62 -13.94
CA ARG A 40 -10.65 -13.97 -12.90
C ARG A 40 -9.72 -15.00 -12.28
N PRO A 41 -8.38 -14.80 -12.31
CA PRO A 41 -7.48 -15.65 -11.55
C PRO A 41 -7.97 -15.66 -10.11
N GLN A 42 -8.04 -16.85 -9.49
CA GLN A 42 -8.31 -16.96 -8.06
C GLN A 42 -7.37 -16.01 -7.33
N PRO A 43 -7.85 -15.19 -6.38
CA PRO A 43 -6.99 -14.26 -5.69
C PRO A 43 -5.86 -15.06 -5.02
N ARG A 44 -4.62 -14.81 -5.44
CA ARG A 44 -3.43 -15.45 -4.87
C ARG A 44 -3.49 -15.30 -3.35
N ARG A 45 -3.29 -16.41 -2.64
CA ARG A 45 -3.13 -16.38 -1.18
C ARG A 45 -1.95 -15.47 -0.84
N ILE A 46 -2.11 -14.64 0.19
CA ILE A 46 -1.05 -13.76 0.66
C ILE A 46 -0.37 -14.43 1.83
N ASP A 47 0.78 -15.02 1.55
CA ASP A 47 1.58 -15.69 2.56
C ASP A 47 2.78 -14.79 2.90
N LEU A 48 2.88 -14.38 4.17
CA LEU A 48 4.05 -13.70 4.69
C LEU A 48 5.11 -14.74 5.02
N VAL A 49 5.94 -15.07 4.04
CA VAL A 49 6.98 -16.11 4.19
C VAL A 49 8.31 -15.46 4.55
N PRO A 50 8.75 -15.52 5.83
CA PRO A 50 10.07 -15.04 6.22
C PRO A 50 11.17 -15.96 5.66
N ARG A 51 12.27 -15.39 5.24
CA ARG A 51 13.46 -16.10 4.74
C ARG A 51 14.60 -16.13 5.76
N THR A 52 14.50 -15.29 6.79
CA THR A 52 15.47 -15.18 7.87
C THR A 52 14.79 -15.08 9.22
N ARG A 53 15.52 -15.32 10.31
CA ARG A 53 14.98 -15.19 11.67
C ARG A 53 14.53 -13.77 12.02
N ASN A 54 15.23 -12.76 11.52
CA ASN A 54 14.84 -11.38 11.78
C ASN A 54 13.57 -11.02 10.99
N GLN A 55 13.41 -11.52 9.75
CA GLN A 55 12.15 -11.40 9.00
C GLN A 55 11.01 -12.16 9.69
N GLU A 56 11.27 -13.31 10.31
CA GLU A 56 10.27 -14.04 11.09
C GLU A 56 9.76 -13.20 12.26
N ARG A 57 10.66 -12.56 13.02
CA ARG A 57 10.29 -11.64 14.11
C ARG A 57 9.45 -10.46 13.58
N LEU A 58 9.81 -9.89 12.42
CA LEU A 58 9.02 -8.85 11.78
C LEU A 58 7.62 -9.35 11.40
N VAL A 59 7.51 -10.53 10.79
CA VAL A 59 6.22 -11.14 10.43
C VAL A 59 5.38 -11.37 11.67
N MET A 60 5.97 -11.87 12.75
CA MET A 60 5.26 -12.05 14.03
C MET A 60 4.73 -10.71 14.57
N ALA A 61 5.54 -9.65 14.57
CA ALA A 61 5.13 -8.32 15.00
C ALA A 61 4.02 -7.73 14.10
N LEU A 62 4.10 -7.94 12.78
CA LEU A 62 3.06 -7.50 11.84
C LEU A 62 1.73 -8.25 12.01
N GLN A 63 1.75 -9.45 12.57
CA GLN A 63 0.56 -10.27 12.82
C GLN A 63 0.05 -10.17 14.27
N ASP A 64 0.83 -9.60 15.17
CA ASP A 64 0.46 -9.44 16.58
C ASP A 64 -0.71 -8.45 16.71
N PRO A 65 -1.89 -8.86 17.20
CA PRO A 65 -3.04 -7.98 17.38
C PRO A 65 -2.79 -6.86 18.39
N ASP A 66 -1.86 -7.05 19.33
CA ASP A 66 -1.54 -6.07 20.37
C ASP A 66 -0.50 -5.04 19.92
N ALA A 67 0.10 -5.19 18.73
CA ALA A 67 1.06 -4.24 18.16
C ALA A 67 0.35 -3.20 17.28
N ASP A 68 0.05 -2.05 17.83
CA ASP A 68 -0.54 -0.93 17.08
C ASP A 68 0.48 -0.25 16.15
N ILE A 69 1.76 -0.23 16.57
CA ILE A 69 2.85 0.36 15.80
C ILE A 69 4.00 -0.64 15.68
N VAL A 70 4.44 -0.89 14.45
CA VAL A 70 5.63 -1.72 14.17
C VAL A 70 6.70 -0.85 13.55
N VAL A 71 7.84 -0.74 14.22
CA VAL A 71 9.03 -0.04 13.71
C VAL A 71 10.02 -1.08 13.20
N THR A 72 10.40 -1.00 11.94
CA THR A 72 11.40 -1.90 11.36
C THR A 72 12.53 -1.13 10.72
N VAL A 73 13.74 -1.42 11.16
CA VAL A 73 14.98 -0.78 10.71
C VAL A 73 15.95 -1.80 10.13
N GLY A 74 16.83 -1.34 9.25
CA GLY A 74 17.90 -2.16 8.69
C GLY A 74 18.22 -1.82 7.23
N PRO A 75 19.23 -2.46 6.62
CA PRO A 75 19.70 -2.15 5.30
C PRO A 75 18.66 -2.32 4.19
N ALA A 76 18.85 -1.61 3.09
CA ALA A 76 18.01 -1.76 1.90
C ALA A 76 18.08 -3.21 1.36
N GLY A 77 16.94 -3.72 0.88
CA GLY A 77 16.84 -5.09 0.33
C GLY A 77 16.65 -6.20 1.37
N THR A 78 16.44 -5.86 2.64
CA THR A 78 16.11 -6.84 3.70
C THR A 78 14.62 -7.21 3.77
N GLY A 79 13.77 -6.65 2.89
CA GLY A 79 12.35 -7.00 2.78
C GLY A 79 11.41 -6.25 3.73
N LYS A 80 11.86 -5.20 4.44
CA LYS A 80 11.04 -4.41 5.37
C LYS A 80 9.73 -3.95 4.75
N THR A 81 9.85 -3.13 3.72
CA THR A 81 8.72 -2.52 3.02
C THR A 81 7.85 -3.57 2.30
N TYR A 82 8.47 -4.61 1.75
CA TYR A 82 7.78 -5.72 1.11
C TYR A 82 6.87 -6.47 2.08
N LEU A 83 7.40 -6.90 3.23
CA LEU A 83 6.64 -7.61 4.27
C LEU A 83 5.55 -6.74 4.89
N ALA A 84 5.84 -5.45 5.11
CA ALA A 84 4.85 -4.47 5.58
C ALA A 84 3.69 -4.35 4.60
N MET A 85 3.98 -4.28 3.29
CA MET A 85 2.98 -4.17 2.24
C MET A 85 2.15 -5.46 2.10
N LEU A 86 2.78 -6.63 2.16
CA LEU A 86 2.07 -7.92 2.16
C LEU A 86 1.09 -8.03 3.34
N ALA A 87 1.52 -7.62 4.53
CA ALA A 87 0.68 -7.64 5.72
C ALA A 87 -0.52 -6.67 5.57
N ALA A 88 -0.30 -5.48 5.00
CA ALA A 88 -1.36 -4.51 4.71
C ALA A 88 -2.38 -5.05 3.70
N ILE A 89 -1.90 -5.64 2.59
CA ILE A 89 -2.77 -6.24 1.57
C ILE A 89 -3.59 -7.40 2.15
N ARG A 90 -2.96 -8.21 3.00
CA ARG A 90 -3.64 -9.29 3.70
C ARG A 90 -4.72 -8.75 4.64
N ALA A 91 -4.40 -7.77 5.48
CA ALA A 91 -5.34 -7.14 6.39
C ALA A 91 -6.55 -6.53 5.66
N LEU A 92 -6.31 -5.87 4.52
CA LEU A 92 -7.37 -5.31 3.68
C LEU A 92 -8.28 -6.43 3.12
N ARG A 93 -7.72 -7.53 2.65
CA ARG A 93 -8.50 -8.66 2.12
C ARG A 93 -9.30 -9.41 3.19
N GLU A 94 -8.75 -9.50 4.39
CA GLU A 94 -9.40 -10.12 5.55
C GLU A 94 -10.44 -9.19 6.20
N GLY A 95 -10.55 -7.93 5.74
CA GLY A 95 -11.46 -6.94 6.30
C GLY A 95 -11.02 -6.42 7.68
N SER A 96 -9.75 -6.63 8.04
CA SER A 96 -9.16 -6.12 9.29
C SER A 96 -8.86 -4.62 9.23
N CYS A 97 -8.85 -4.04 8.04
CA CYS A 97 -8.80 -2.60 7.81
C CYS A 97 -9.62 -2.23 6.56
N ASP A 98 -10.03 -0.96 6.48
CA ASP A 98 -10.83 -0.45 5.36
C ASP A 98 -9.94 0.16 4.27
N ARG A 99 -8.71 0.56 4.62
CA ARG A 99 -7.79 1.22 3.68
C ARG A 99 -6.32 0.99 4.01
N ILE A 100 -5.50 1.13 2.97
CA ILE A 100 -4.04 1.21 3.07
C ILE A 100 -3.62 2.65 2.79
N VAL A 101 -2.85 3.26 3.69
CA VAL A 101 -2.28 4.60 3.52
C VAL A 101 -0.78 4.48 3.36
N MET A 102 -0.25 4.97 2.25
CA MET A 102 1.19 4.98 1.97
C MET A 102 1.72 6.39 2.12
N THR A 103 2.75 6.55 2.93
CA THR A 103 3.39 7.85 3.16
C THR A 103 4.91 7.73 3.16
N ARG A 104 5.56 8.83 2.80
CA ARG A 104 7.02 8.97 2.80
C ARG A 104 7.39 10.43 3.08
N PRO A 105 8.48 10.71 3.80
CA PRO A 105 9.03 12.06 3.88
C PRO A 105 9.37 12.58 2.49
N ALA A 106 9.00 13.82 2.21
CA ALA A 106 9.45 14.49 0.97
C ALA A 106 10.92 14.87 1.15
N VAL A 107 11.80 14.13 0.51
CA VAL A 107 13.22 14.50 0.40
C VAL A 107 13.41 15.15 -0.96
N GLY A 108 13.84 16.41 -0.98
CA GLY A 108 14.39 16.98 -2.20
C GLY A 108 15.71 16.28 -2.50
N VAL A 109 15.83 15.62 -3.64
CA VAL A 109 17.15 15.26 -4.16
C VAL A 109 17.93 16.57 -4.28
N GLU A 110 19.16 16.63 -3.79
CA GLU A 110 19.99 17.83 -3.85
C GLU A 110 20.03 18.32 -5.31
N GLY A 111 19.45 19.52 -5.56
CA GLY A 111 19.38 20.14 -6.89
C GLY A 111 18.04 20.04 -7.62
N GLU A 112 17.10 19.20 -7.18
CA GLU A 112 15.75 19.14 -7.78
C GLU A 112 14.69 19.69 -6.83
N SER A 113 14.25 20.92 -7.07
CA SER A 113 13.05 21.45 -6.42
C SER A 113 11.84 20.75 -7.02
N HIS A 114 11.20 19.84 -6.28
CA HIS A 114 9.98 19.12 -6.72
C HIS A 114 8.78 20.04 -7.03
N GLY A 115 8.96 21.35 -6.98
CA GLY A 115 7.94 22.34 -7.30
C GLY A 115 7.48 22.35 -8.76
N PHE A 116 8.24 21.75 -9.68
CA PHE A 116 8.04 21.90 -11.13
C PHE A 116 7.67 20.63 -11.90
N LEU A 117 7.44 19.48 -11.26
CA LEU A 117 6.88 18.33 -11.99
C LEU A 117 5.45 18.69 -12.43
N PRO A 118 5.15 18.71 -13.75
CA PRO A 118 3.79 18.92 -14.23
C PRO A 118 2.91 17.73 -13.82
N GLY A 119 1.68 18.02 -13.39
CA GLY A 119 0.71 16.99 -13.03
C GLY A 119 0.07 17.22 -11.66
N ASN A 120 -0.93 16.37 -11.36
CA ASN A 120 -1.56 16.34 -10.04
C ASN A 120 -0.61 15.77 -8.99
N LEU A 121 -0.97 15.89 -7.71
CA LEU A 121 -0.16 15.41 -6.58
C LEU A 121 0.18 13.90 -6.70
N PHE A 122 -0.74 13.11 -7.22
CA PHE A 122 -0.54 11.68 -7.46
C PHE A 122 0.59 11.41 -8.45
N ALA A 123 0.62 12.10 -9.59
CA ALA A 123 1.68 11.95 -10.58
C ALA A 123 3.07 12.35 -10.03
N LYS A 124 3.11 13.33 -9.11
CA LYS A 124 4.35 13.73 -8.42
C LYS A 124 4.82 12.70 -7.39
N MET A 125 3.90 11.97 -6.77
CA MET A 125 4.20 10.95 -5.76
C MET A 125 4.45 9.55 -6.36
N GLU A 126 3.97 9.28 -7.57
CA GLU A 126 4.05 7.96 -8.21
C GLU A 126 5.47 7.38 -8.24
N PRO A 127 6.54 8.12 -8.63
CA PRO A 127 7.89 7.56 -8.64
C PRO A 127 8.35 7.05 -7.26
N TRP A 128 7.90 7.68 -6.17
CA TRP A 128 8.30 7.33 -4.82
C TRP A 128 7.48 6.17 -4.23
N THR A 129 6.26 6.01 -4.70
CA THR A 129 5.36 4.94 -4.25
C THR A 129 5.42 3.72 -5.15
N ARG A 130 6.13 3.79 -6.29
CA ARG A 130 6.25 2.71 -7.25
C ARG A 130 6.68 1.37 -6.61
N PRO A 131 7.69 1.31 -5.71
CA PRO A 131 8.06 0.06 -5.05
C PRO A 131 6.91 -0.58 -4.25
N LEU A 132 6.05 0.24 -3.63
CA LEU A 132 4.88 -0.22 -2.89
C LEU A 132 3.78 -0.72 -3.84
N LEU A 133 3.53 0.02 -4.92
CA LEU A 133 2.58 -0.36 -5.95
C LEU A 133 3.01 -1.63 -6.71
N ASP A 134 4.31 -1.86 -6.88
CA ASP A 134 4.83 -3.08 -7.51
C ASP A 134 4.48 -4.32 -6.68
N VAL A 135 4.53 -4.25 -5.34
CA VAL A 135 4.06 -5.34 -4.47
C VAL A 135 2.55 -5.57 -4.66
N MET A 136 1.75 -4.50 -4.79
CA MET A 136 0.32 -4.65 -5.08
C MET A 136 0.06 -5.34 -6.42
N ARG A 137 0.87 -5.06 -7.45
CA ARG A 137 0.76 -5.68 -8.79
C ARG A 137 0.97 -7.19 -8.79
N GLU A 138 1.60 -7.75 -7.77
CA GLU A 138 1.70 -9.21 -7.61
C GLU A 138 0.33 -9.86 -7.31
N TYR A 139 -0.62 -9.08 -6.76
CA TYR A 139 -1.90 -9.56 -6.23
C TYR A 139 -3.13 -8.94 -6.90
N TYR A 140 -2.99 -7.79 -7.54
CA TYR A 140 -4.06 -7.02 -8.17
C TYR A 140 -3.68 -6.62 -9.59
N ARG A 141 -4.66 -6.52 -10.47
CA ARG A 141 -4.44 -5.96 -11.80
C ARG A 141 -4.24 -4.45 -11.72
N PRO A 142 -3.50 -3.83 -12.65
CA PRO A 142 -3.31 -2.37 -12.65
C PRO A 142 -4.61 -1.58 -12.62
N ALA A 143 -5.65 -2.01 -13.32
CA ALA A 143 -6.97 -1.37 -13.32
C ALA A 143 -7.65 -1.43 -11.93
N ASP A 144 -7.52 -2.57 -11.22
CA ASP A 144 -8.07 -2.71 -9.88
C ASP A 144 -7.34 -1.79 -8.88
N ILE A 145 -6.01 -1.65 -9.01
CA ILE A 145 -5.21 -0.72 -8.19
C ILE A 145 -5.64 0.73 -8.42
N LEU A 146 -5.86 1.12 -9.68
CA LEU A 146 -6.34 2.46 -10.00
C LEU A 146 -7.71 2.73 -9.38
N ALA A 147 -8.66 1.80 -9.50
CA ALA A 147 -9.97 1.91 -8.86
C ALA A 147 -9.83 2.01 -7.32
N MET A 148 -8.96 1.21 -6.69
CA MET A 148 -8.72 1.30 -5.25
C MET A 148 -8.15 2.66 -4.82
N ILE A 149 -7.37 3.32 -5.68
CA ILE A 149 -6.85 4.67 -5.43
C ILE A 149 -7.96 5.71 -5.60
N GLU A 150 -8.78 5.61 -6.65
CA GLU A 150 -9.92 6.50 -6.90
C GLU A 150 -10.95 6.41 -5.76
N ASP A 151 -11.25 5.21 -5.29
CA ASP A 151 -12.17 4.94 -4.17
C ASP A 151 -11.54 5.20 -2.78
N GLN A 152 -10.28 5.67 -2.73
CA GLN A 152 -9.52 5.92 -1.49
C GLN A 152 -9.35 4.70 -0.57
N VAL A 153 -9.48 3.50 -1.10
CA VAL A 153 -9.10 2.24 -0.44
C VAL A 153 -7.57 2.14 -0.34
N VAL A 154 -6.88 2.69 -1.33
CA VAL A 154 -5.43 2.92 -1.30
C VAL A 154 -5.18 4.42 -1.40
N GLU A 155 -4.63 5.00 -0.35
CA GLU A 155 -4.29 6.42 -0.30
C GLU A 155 -2.78 6.61 -0.34
N ILE A 156 -2.31 7.50 -1.22
CA ILE A 156 -0.92 7.93 -1.30
C ILE A 156 -0.87 9.38 -0.82
N SER A 157 -0.21 9.62 0.30
CA SER A 157 -0.20 10.94 0.93
C SER A 157 1.21 11.32 1.37
N PRO A 158 1.73 12.51 1.00
CA PRO A 158 2.95 13.03 1.58
C PRO A 158 2.83 13.11 3.10
N LEU A 159 3.92 12.81 3.82
CA LEU A 159 3.92 12.84 5.28
C LEU A 159 3.42 14.19 5.86
N ALA A 160 3.75 15.30 5.21
CA ALA A 160 3.30 16.62 5.63
C ALA A 160 1.77 16.80 5.60
N TYR A 161 1.07 16.10 4.70
CA TYR A 161 -0.38 16.21 4.53
C TYR A 161 -1.17 15.32 5.51
N MET A 162 -0.50 14.50 6.29
CA MET A 162 -1.12 13.72 7.35
C MET A 162 -1.41 14.55 8.61
N ARG A 163 -0.82 15.76 8.70
CA ARG A 163 -1.02 16.67 9.83
C ARG A 163 -2.51 17.06 9.99
N GLY A 164 -3.02 16.98 11.24
CA GLY A 164 -4.42 17.32 11.55
C GLY A 164 -5.43 16.23 11.22
N ARG A 165 -5.01 15.12 10.64
CA ARG A 165 -5.88 13.98 10.33
C ARG A 165 -5.81 12.92 11.45
N THR A 166 -6.82 12.07 11.53
CA THR A 166 -6.83 10.85 12.32
C THR A 166 -7.29 9.72 11.43
N PHE A 167 -6.49 8.68 11.32
CA PHE A 167 -6.77 7.52 10.48
C PHE A 167 -7.41 6.44 11.35
N LYS A 168 -8.61 6.00 10.96
CA LYS A 168 -9.34 4.90 11.61
C LYS A 168 -9.41 3.71 10.66
N ASN A 169 -9.43 2.51 11.20
CA ASN A 169 -9.50 1.25 10.45
C ASN A 169 -8.51 1.23 9.27
N SER A 170 -7.31 1.75 9.48
CA SER A 170 -6.34 1.99 8.40
C SER A 170 -5.03 1.30 8.70
N TRP A 171 -4.43 0.72 7.66
CA TRP A 171 -3.06 0.23 7.69
C TRP A 171 -2.15 1.27 7.06
N ILE A 172 -1.30 1.92 7.88
CA ILE A 172 -0.46 3.03 7.45
C ILE A 172 0.97 2.51 7.29
N ILE A 173 1.54 2.66 6.10
CA ILE A 173 2.94 2.33 5.81
C ILE A 173 3.70 3.64 5.61
N ALA A 174 4.62 3.91 6.52
CA ALA A 174 5.51 5.06 6.47
C ALA A 174 6.92 4.59 6.11
N ASP A 175 7.28 4.77 4.85
CA ASP A 175 8.53 4.28 4.29
C ASP A 175 9.63 5.34 4.27
N GLU A 176 10.91 4.91 4.29
CA GLU A 176 12.11 5.78 4.28
C GLU A 176 12.13 6.84 5.41
N MET A 177 11.65 6.44 6.59
CA MET A 177 11.47 7.36 7.72
C MET A 177 12.78 7.83 8.36
N GLN A 178 13.95 7.31 7.96
CA GLN A 178 15.25 7.90 8.31
C GLN A 178 15.39 9.34 7.80
N ASN A 179 14.63 9.70 6.77
CA ASN A 179 14.59 11.06 6.22
C ASN A 179 13.58 11.98 6.90
N ALA A 180 12.83 11.48 7.90
CA ALA A 180 11.92 12.28 8.71
C ALA A 180 12.64 12.91 9.90
N THR A 181 12.21 14.10 10.31
CA THR A 181 12.64 14.70 11.57
C THR A 181 11.91 14.06 12.77
N PRO A 182 12.42 14.16 14.02
CA PRO A 182 11.72 13.68 15.22
C PRO A 182 10.31 14.27 15.36
N ALA A 183 10.12 15.54 14.98
CA ALA A 183 8.81 16.19 15.01
C ALA A 183 7.83 15.55 13.99
N GLN A 184 8.33 15.16 12.81
CA GLN A 184 7.52 14.48 11.79
C GLN A 184 7.16 13.05 12.22
N VAL A 185 8.09 12.30 12.82
CA VAL A 185 7.82 10.97 13.36
C VAL A 185 6.77 11.04 14.47
N LYS A 186 6.94 11.97 15.44
CA LYS A 186 5.95 12.21 16.49
C LYS A 186 4.59 12.60 15.92
N MET A 187 4.57 13.48 14.93
CA MET A 187 3.34 13.89 14.23
C MET A 187 2.64 12.67 13.63
N LEU A 188 3.34 11.80 12.90
CA LEU A 188 2.79 10.60 12.30
C LEU A 188 2.20 9.64 13.34
N MET A 189 2.97 9.29 14.38
CA MET A 189 2.53 8.34 15.40
C MET A 189 1.26 8.80 16.11
N THR A 190 1.06 10.12 16.24
CA THR A 190 -0.15 10.69 16.83
C THR A 190 -1.35 10.76 15.87
N ARG A 191 -1.24 10.25 14.68
CA ARG A 191 -2.35 10.16 13.68
C ARG A 191 -3.11 8.85 13.75
N ILE A 192 -2.63 7.88 14.52
CA ILE A 192 -3.29 6.60 14.69
C ILE A 192 -4.67 6.77 15.32
N GLY A 193 -5.68 6.17 14.73
CA GLY A 193 -7.04 6.11 15.25
C GLY A 193 -7.45 4.67 15.56
N SER A 194 -8.65 4.49 16.10
CA SER A 194 -9.16 3.16 16.45
C SER A 194 -9.15 2.21 15.26
N GLY A 195 -8.76 0.94 15.49
CA GLY A 195 -8.70 -0.10 14.46
C GLY A 195 -7.60 0.10 13.43
N SER A 196 -6.63 1.00 13.70
CA SER A 196 -5.53 1.28 12.76
C SER A 196 -4.21 0.73 13.26
N ARG A 197 -3.30 0.51 12.30
CA ARG A 197 -1.92 0.11 12.53
C ARG A 197 -0.97 1.00 11.75
N ILE A 198 0.17 1.34 12.33
CA ILE A 198 1.26 2.03 11.65
C ILE A 198 2.47 1.10 11.54
N VAL A 199 3.01 0.97 10.34
CA VAL A 199 4.30 0.31 10.10
C VAL A 199 5.28 1.37 9.61
N ILE A 200 6.34 1.58 10.38
CA ILE A 200 7.41 2.52 10.08
C ILE A 200 8.60 1.71 9.55
N THR A 201 9.08 2.04 8.36
CA THR A 201 10.25 1.40 7.76
C THR A 201 11.34 2.41 7.47
N GLY A 202 12.59 1.99 7.54
CA GLY A 202 13.72 2.83 7.15
C GLY A 202 15.08 2.17 7.37
N ASP A 203 16.11 2.86 6.88
CA ASP A 203 17.51 2.50 7.03
C ASP A 203 18.24 3.61 7.78
N ILE A 204 18.59 3.37 9.03
CA ILE A 204 19.21 4.40 9.90
C ILE A 204 20.54 4.88 9.34
N GLU A 205 21.28 4.01 8.61
CA GLU A 205 22.58 4.30 8.05
C GLU A 205 22.52 5.10 6.73
N GLN A 206 21.37 5.06 6.03
CA GLN A 206 21.16 5.71 4.73
C GLN A 206 20.33 7.00 4.84
N ALA A 207 20.65 7.88 5.80
CA ALA A 207 19.95 9.18 5.87
C ALA A 207 20.52 10.14 4.81
N ASP A 208 19.67 10.57 3.85
CA ASP A 208 20.05 11.55 2.80
C ASP A 208 20.29 12.96 3.37
N ARG A 209 19.84 13.23 4.59
CA ARG A 209 20.01 14.52 5.26
C ARG A 209 21.15 14.48 6.27
N LYS A 210 22.28 15.04 5.88
CA LYS A 210 23.48 15.16 6.77
C LYS A 210 23.32 16.16 7.93
N THR A 211 22.29 17.01 7.93
CA THR A 211 22.18 18.18 8.82
C THR A 211 20.99 18.16 9.77
N SER A 212 20.06 17.19 9.67
CA SER A 212 18.92 17.09 10.58
C SER A 212 18.98 15.81 11.41
N LEU A 213 18.54 15.91 12.68
CA LEU A 213 18.36 14.73 13.53
C LEU A 213 17.48 13.71 12.80
N ASN A 214 17.99 12.48 12.65
CA ASN A 214 17.25 11.35 12.09
C ASN A 214 16.14 10.94 13.07
N GLY A 215 14.89 11.22 12.69
CA GLY A 215 13.74 10.97 13.57
C GLY A 215 13.46 9.48 13.80
N LEU A 216 13.86 8.61 12.88
CA LEU A 216 13.73 7.16 13.07
C LEU A 216 14.75 6.66 14.09
N MET A 217 15.99 7.17 14.05
CA MET A 217 17.03 6.86 15.04
C MET A 217 16.61 7.35 16.44
N ASP A 218 16.18 8.62 16.55
CA ASP A 218 15.65 9.19 17.82
C ASP A 218 14.51 8.34 18.39
N LEU A 219 13.58 7.88 17.55
CA LEU A 219 12.50 6.98 17.98
C LEU A 219 13.03 5.66 18.52
N CYS A 220 13.96 5.02 17.82
CA CYS A 220 14.53 3.74 18.23
C CYS A 220 15.28 3.86 19.57
N GLU A 221 16.07 4.91 19.75
CA GLU A 221 16.79 5.19 21.01
C GLU A 221 15.82 5.40 22.18
N ARG A 222 14.74 6.16 21.99
CA ARG A 222 13.70 6.35 23.01
C ARG A 222 12.99 5.07 23.37
N LEU A 223 12.64 4.24 22.38
CA LEU A 223 11.96 2.96 22.63
C LEU A 223 12.88 1.93 23.28
N GLN A 224 14.19 2.00 23.02
CA GLN A 224 15.18 1.18 23.71
C GLN A 224 15.32 1.60 25.20
N ALA A 225 15.32 2.92 25.47
CA ALA A 225 15.39 3.44 26.82
C ALA A 225 14.08 3.21 27.60
N GLN A 226 12.93 3.33 26.95
CA GLN A 226 11.61 3.18 27.53
C GLN A 226 10.67 2.44 26.58
N PRO A 227 10.55 1.11 26.69
CA PRO A 227 9.61 0.33 25.90
C PRO A 227 8.16 0.78 26.15
N VAL A 228 7.37 0.83 25.08
CA VAL A 228 5.96 1.24 25.12
C VAL A 228 5.10 0.06 24.69
N LYS A 229 4.10 -0.30 25.49
CA LYS A 229 3.13 -1.36 25.12
C LYS A 229 2.41 -0.95 23.83
N GLY A 230 2.24 -1.91 22.92
CA GLY A 230 1.63 -1.67 21.61
C GLY A 230 2.61 -1.19 20.53
N ILE A 231 3.90 -1.03 20.87
CA ILE A 231 4.95 -0.70 19.89
C ILE A 231 5.97 -1.84 19.84
N ALA A 232 6.13 -2.45 18.67
CA ALA A 232 7.16 -3.45 18.41
C ALA A 232 8.30 -2.83 17.58
N VAL A 233 9.55 -3.18 17.94
CA VAL A 233 10.74 -2.76 17.18
C VAL A 233 11.45 -4.00 16.65
N CYS A 234 11.68 -4.04 15.32
CA CYS A 234 12.33 -5.13 14.63
C CYS A 234 13.55 -4.61 13.86
N ALA A 235 14.74 -5.10 14.20
CA ALA A 235 15.96 -4.79 13.46
C ALA A 235 16.29 -5.94 12.49
N LEU A 236 16.54 -5.57 11.22
CA LEU A 236 17.09 -6.45 10.20
C LEU A 236 18.55 -6.05 9.96
N GLU A 237 19.35 -7.01 9.54
CA GLU A 237 20.80 -6.85 9.40
C GLU A 237 21.24 -7.15 7.96
N SER A 238 22.50 -6.87 7.64
CA SER A 238 23.08 -7.14 6.31
C SER A 238 22.94 -8.60 5.87
N ARG A 239 22.92 -9.56 6.82
CA ARG A 239 22.66 -10.98 6.53
C ARG A 239 21.23 -11.29 6.08
N ASP A 240 20.28 -10.36 6.31
CA ASP A 240 18.89 -10.50 5.91
C ASP A 240 18.63 -9.98 4.49
N VAL A 241 19.64 -9.42 3.83
CA VAL A 241 19.54 -8.88 2.46
C VAL A 241 19.18 -10.00 1.48
N GLN A 242 18.07 -9.83 0.78
CA GLN A 242 17.50 -10.76 -0.20
C GLN A 242 17.66 -10.18 -1.62
N ARG A 243 18.92 -9.96 -2.03
CA ARG A 243 19.25 -9.45 -3.36
C ARG A 243 19.99 -10.52 -4.16
N HIS A 244 20.03 -10.33 -5.47
CA HIS A 244 20.86 -11.19 -6.35
C HIS A 244 22.31 -11.20 -5.88
N SER A 245 22.97 -12.37 -5.89
CA SER A 245 24.33 -12.56 -5.36
C SER A 245 25.36 -11.59 -5.95
N ILE A 246 25.19 -11.21 -7.22
CA ILE A 246 26.08 -10.25 -7.89
C ILE A 246 26.10 -8.88 -7.21
N ILE A 247 25.02 -8.47 -6.53
CA ILE A 247 24.95 -7.14 -5.89
C ILE A 247 25.97 -7.05 -4.76
N GLY A 248 26.18 -8.13 -4.00
CA GLY A 248 27.22 -8.18 -2.98
C GLY A 248 28.64 -7.99 -3.55
N SER A 249 28.87 -8.50 -4.76
CA SER A 249 30.16 -8.31 -5.47
C SER A 249 30.30 -6.88 -5.99
N VAL A 250 29.22 -6.30 -6.52
CA VAL A 250 29.22 -4.90 -6.97
C VAL A 250 29.46 -3.95 -5.81
N LEU A 251 28.79 -4.13 -4.67
CA LEU A 251 28.99 -3.27 -3.49
C LEU A 251 30.45 -3.32 -2.97
N LYS A 252 31.10 -4.47 -3.07
CA LYS A 252 32.53 -4.59 -2.70
C LYS A 252 33.46 -3.81 -3.63
N LEU A 253 33.09 -3.55 -4.89
CA LEU A 253 33.86 -2.73 -5.81
C LEU A 253 33.86 -1.23 -5.46
N TYR A 254 32.84 -0.79 -4.71
CA TYR A 254 32.65 0.60 -4.28
C TYR A 254 32.83 0.79 -2.76
N ALA A 255 33.20 -0.26 -2.05
CA ALA A 255 33.64 -0.15 -0.67
C ALA A 255 35.14 0.32 -0.70
N ASP A 256 35.36 1.57 -0.27
CA ASP A 256 36.68 2.15 -0.04
C ASP A 256 37.40 1.46 1.13
#